data_9013e4207e2e1cb985e377011237fa1e
#
_entry.id   9013e4207e2e1cb985e377011237fa1e
#
_cell.length_a   1.000
_cell.length_b   1.000
_cell.length_c   1.000
_cell.angle_alpha   90.00
_cell.angle_beta   90.00
_cell.angle_gamma   90.00
#
_symmetry.space_group_name_H-M   'P 1'
#
loop_
_entity.id
_entity.type
_entity.pdbx_description
1 polymer ?
#
loop_
_entity_poly.entity_id
_entity_poly.type
_entity_poly.pdbx_seq_one_letter_code
_entity_poly.pdbx_strand_id
1 'polypeptide(L)' 'QKLGEEAIETVIAAVEGDRAGLTAESADMIYHLLVLLADAGLTPDDVISELARREGTSGIEEKVSRKD' A
#
# COMPACT_ATOMS: atom_id res chain seq x y z
N GLN A 1 1.70 12.13 -9.31
CA GLN A 1 2.95 11.96 -10.02
C GLN A 1 4.07 11.53 -9.10
N LYS A 2 4.24 12.24 -8.00
CA LYS A 2 5.21 11.84 -6.99
C LYS A 2 4.97 10.42 -6.52
N LEU A 3 3.70 10.11 -6.28
CA LEU A 3 3.33 8.80 -5.80
C LEU A 3 3.70 7.71 -6.80
N GLY A 4 3.52 8.00 -8.09
CA GLY A 4 3.88 7.05 -9.11
C GLY A 4 5.37 6.78 -9.15
N GLU A 5 6.17 7.83 -9.01
CA GLU A 5 7.62 7.69 -9.00
C GLU A 5 8.08 6.87 -7.80
N GLU A 6 7.49 7.12 -6.65
CA GLU A 6 7.87 6.42 -5.44
C GLU A 6 7.45 4.96 -5.48
N ALA A 7 6.33 4.67 -6.15
CA ALA A 7 5.92 3.29 -6.32
C ALA A 7 6.96 2.52 -7.13
N ILE A 8 7.46 3.12 -8.19
CA ILE A 8 8.48 2.49 -9.01
C ILE A 8 9.76 2.28 -8.22
N GLU A 9 10.20 3.29 -7.46
CA GLU A 9 11.41 3.19 -6.67
C GLU A 9 11.27 2.15 -5.56
N THR A 10 10.06 2.01 -5.02
CA THR A 10 9.79 0.99 -4.01
C THR A 10 9.99 -0.40 -4.59
N VAL A 11 9.47 -0.62 -5.79
CA VAL A 11 9.63 -1.92 -6.46
C VAL A 11 11.10 -2.20 -6.73
N ILE A 12 11.83 -1.20 -7.20
CA ILE A 12 13.25 -1.36 -7.48
C ILE A 12 14.01 -1.73 -6.21
N ALA A 13 13.74 -1.03 -5.11
CA ALA A 13 14.40 -1.33 -3.84
C ALA A 13 14.10 -2.75 -3.38
N ALA A 14 12.86 -3.20 -3.56
CA ALA A 14 12.48 -4.54 -3.17
C ALA A 14 13.21 -5.58 -4.01
N VAL A 15 13.30 -5.36 -5.32
CA VAL A 15 13.96 -6.29 -6.22
C VAL A 15 15.45 -6.38 -5.91
N GLU A 16 16.05 -5.26 -5.54
CA GLU A 16 17.47 -5.23 -5.23
C GLU A 16 17.80 -5.76 -3.84
N GLY A 17 16.79 -6.03 -3.03
CA GLY A 17 17.02 -6.49 -1.67
C GLY A 17 17.48 -5.37 -0.74
N ASP A 18 17.22 -4.12 -1.10
CA ASP A 18 17.63 -2.96 -0.32
C ASP A 18 16.58 -2.68 0.74
N ARG A 19 16.74 -3.28 1.92
CA ARG A 19 15.73 -3.18 2.97
C ARG A 19 15.57 -1.75 3.48
N ALA A 20 16.66 -1.03 3.65
CA ALA A 20 16.59 0.35 4.12
C ALA A 20 15.92 1.24 3.09
N GLY A 21 16.28 1.06 1.81
CA GLY A 21 15.65 1.81 0.75
C GLY A 21 14.18 1.48 0.62
N LEU A 22 13.83 0.21 0.72
CA LEU A 22 12.44 -0.20 0.65
C LEU A 22 11.62 0.46 1.76
N THR A 23 12.17 0.48 2.97
CA THR A 23 11.49 1.13 4.09
C THR A 23 11.28 2.61 3.84
N ALA A 24 12.33 3.29 3.38
CA ALA A 24 12.25 4.74 3.15
C ALA A 24 11.27 5.07 2.03
N GLU A 25 11.35 4.35 0.92
CA GLU A 25 10.45 4.62 -0.19
C GLU A 25 9.02 4.28 0.14
N SER A 26 8.81 3.23 0.93
CA SER A 26 7.46 2.87 1.35
C SER A 26 6.88 3.96 2.25
N ALA A 27 7.69 4.51 3.15
CA ALA A 27 7.22 5.58 4.02
C ALA A 27 6.83 6.81 3.21
N ASP A 28 7.65 7.17 2.21
CA ASP A 28 7.34 8.30 1.35
C ASP A 28 6.06 8.06 0.56
N MET A 29 5.90 6.85 0.06
CA MET A 29 4.72 6.50 -0.71
C MET A 29 3.45 6.61 0.14
N ILE A 30 3.52 6.09 1.36
CA ILE A 30 2.38 6.16 2.27
C ILE A 30 2.08 7.62 2.62
N TYR A 31 3.12 8.41 2.85
CA TYR A 31 2.93 9.82 3.16
C TYR A 31 2.18 10.54 2.04
N HIS A 32 2.64 10.35 0.81
CA HIS A 32 2.00 11.03 -0.31
C HIS A 32 0.59 10.51 -0.56
N LEU A 33 0.36 9.23 -0.30
CA LEU A 33 -0.98 8.68 -0.41
C LEU A 33 -1.91 9.32 0.61
N LEU A 34 -1.42 9.52 1.85
CA LEU A 34 -2.23 10.15 2.87
C LEU A 34 -2.59 11.59 2.50
N VAL A 35 -1.65 12.32 1.91
CA VAL A 35 -1.91 13.67 1.46
C VAL A 35 -2.99 13.67 0.37
N LEU A 36 -2.89 12.74 -0.56
CA LEU A 36 -3.86 12.62 -1.63
C LEU A 36 -5.26 12.33 -1.09
N LEU A 37 -5.34 11.43 -0.12
CA LEU A 37 -6.62 11.09 0.50
C LEU A 37 -7.21 12.31 1.20
N ALA A 38 -6.38 13.05 1.93
CA ALA A 38 -6.85 14.23 2.65
C ALA A 38 -7.40 15.26 1.66
N ASP A 39 -6.73 15.45 0.54
CA ASP A 39 -7.19 16.39 -0.48
C ASP A 39 -8.55 15.98 -1.03
N ALA A 40 -8.82 14.69 -1.09
CA ALA A 40 -10.08 14.17 -1.59
C ALA A 40 -11.16 14.09 -0.51
N GLY A 41 -10.84 14.48 0.72
CA GLY A 41 -11.81 14.41 1.81
C GLY A 41 -11.96 13.01 2.39
N LEU A 42 -10.98 12.15 2.14
CA LEU A 42 -11.00 10.79 2.65
C LEU A 42 -10.02 10.64 3.80
N THR A 43 -10.22 9.62 4.61
CA THR A 43 -9.34 9.31 5.73
C THR A 43 -8.66 7.97 5.49
N PRO A 44 -7.55 7.71 6.20
CA PRO A 44 -6.94 6.38 6.12
C PRO A 44 -7.92 5.27 6.51
N ASP A 45 -8.85 5.56 7.45
CA ASP A 45 -9.83 4.58 7.87
C ASP A 45 -10.74 4.16 6.73
N ASP A 46 -11.05 5.07 5.81
CA ASP A 46 -11.86 4.72 4.66
C ASP A 46 -11.20 3.62 3.84
N VAL A 47 -9.90 3.74 3.64
CA VAL A 47 -9.14 2.76 2.86
C VAL A 47 -9.00 1.46 3.64
N ILE A 48 -8.71 1.56 4.92
CA ILE A 48 -8.56 0.37 5.76
C ILE A 48 -9.86 -0.40 5.82
N SER A 49 -10.99 0.31 5.92
CA SER A 49 -12.29 -0.35 5.92
C SER A 49 -12.54 -1.10 4.62
N GLU A 50 -12.14 -0.52 3.50
CA GLU A 50 -12.31 -1.18 2.22
C GLU A 50 -11.44 -2.44 2.13
N LEU A 51 -10.20 -2.35 2.63
CA LEU A 51 -9.33 -3.51 2.67
C LEU A 51 -9.91 -4.62 3.53
N ALA A 52 -10.45 -4.25 4.69
CA ALA A 52 -11.05 -5.22 5.59
C ALA A 52 -12.26 -5.87 4.93
N ARG A 53 -13.06 -5.09 4.21
CA ARG A 53 -14.21 -5.61 3.50
C ARG A 53 -13.79 -6.65 2.48
N ARG A 54 -12.74 -6.36 1.73
CA ARG A 54 -12.28 -7.29 0.71
C ARG A 54 -11.76 -8.58 1.32
N GLU A 55 -11.00 -8.47 2.40
CA GLU A 55 -10.48 -9.65 3.07
C GLU A 55 -11.61 -10.48 3.68
N GLY A 56 -12.61 -9.81 4.20
CA GLY A 56 -13.74 -10.51 4.82
C GLY A 56 -14.60 -11.27 3.84
N THR A 57 -14.61 -10.83 2.57
CA THR A 57 -15.52 -11.43 1.59
C THR A 57 -14.81 -12.29 0.56
N SER A 58 -13.63 -11.88 0.10
CA SER A 58 -12.94 -12.65 -0.92
C SER A 58 -11.47 -12.84 -0.58
N GLY A 59 -10.86 -11.84 0.03
CA GLY A 59 -9.44 -11.91 0.34
C GLY A 59 -9.12 -13.05 1.30
N ILE A 60 -9.91 -13.16 2.34
CA ILE A 60 -9.68 -14.21 3.35
C ILE A 60 -9.97 -15.57 2.74
N GLU A 61 -11.06 -15.68 2.01
CA GLU A 61 -11.40 -16.95 1.36
C GLU A 61 -10.30 -17.38 0.39
N GLU A 62 -9.82 -16.44 -0.38
CA GLU A 62 -8.77 -16.73 -1.34
C GLU A 62 -7.51 -17.18 -0.63
N LYS A 63 -7.16 -16.50 0.43
CA LYS A 63 -5.98 -16.82 1.20
C LYS A 63 -6.06 -18.22 1.77
N VAL A 64 -7.21 -18.56 2.32
CA VAL A 64 -7.41 -19.88 2.88
C VAL A 64 -7.33 -20.93 1.79
N SER A 65 -7.92 -20.66 0.65
CA SER A 65 -7.89 -21.59 -0.48
C SER A 65 -6.48 -21.85 -0.96
N ARG A 66 -5.65 -20.82 -0.97
CA ARG A 66 -4.27 -20.96 -1.43
C ARG A 66 -3.34 -21.50 -0.38
N LYS A 67 -3.79 -21.54 0.86
CA LYS A 67 -2.97 -22.04 1.96
C LYS A 67 -1.76 -21.17 2.21
N ASP A 68 -1.89 -19.90 2.00
CA ASP A 68 -0.81 -18.95 2.27
C ASP A 68 -0.67 -18.60 3.73
#